data_eb87310b79b93d89919a44d2479e4173
#
_entry.id   eb87310b79b93d89919a44d2479e4173
#
_cell.length_a   1.000
_cell.length_b   1.000
_cell.length_c   1.000
_cell.angle_alpha   90.00
_cell.angle_beta   90.00
_cell.angle_gamma   90.00
#
_symmetry.space_group_name_H-M   'P 1'
#
loop_
_entity.id
_entity.type
_entity.pdbx_description
1 polymer ?
#
loop_
_entity_poly.entity_id
_entity_poly.type
_entity_poly.pdbx_seq_one_letter_code
_entity_poly.pdbx_strand_id
1 'polypeptide(L)'
;MSELVLGPLLRYVGEREATIWVETDCACEVEILAARTPTFEVDGHHYALVRVEGLEPGTSTPYEVHVDGECHWPPAHSPHPRSVIRTSRRGSPYRVIFGSCRVARPHEPPYNLARDQDPRAKEVDALYTYALRMTTRPPEEWPDLLLWLGDQVYADDVSNGTERFIASRRSTDVPPGPGVANFEEYTRLYLDSWSDPLIRWILSTVSSAMIFDDHDIMDDWNTSEAWVAKIRREPWWHERIVGGFMSYWVYQHLGNLSPRELDDDPVYRRIAAGEDAGPMVRELAERSDRDVGAMRWSFHRDLGPARLVVMDSRAGRVLDEQRRRMVDENEWDYIESHSRGDFDHLLLATSVPFLLAPGMHHLEQWNERVCAGAWGGLAARVAEWIRQAIDLEHWAAFDRSFRELAELERSVASGEHGGPPATVITLSGDVHHAYVYEVAFRRDGRASENGKERAAVYQAVCSPMRNALSSTERRVMMFGQSKPFTAAARAMARAAGARDPEIRWRSVDGHGPWFNNQLATLELDGRSAQMRIERPTPGDAGPPQLEQLAERRLA
;
A
#
# COMPACT_ATOMS: atom_id res chain seq x y z
N MET A 1 15.84 -32.12 5.54
CA MET A 1 14.83 -31.58 6.45
C MET A 1 14.31 -30.34 5.79
N SER A 2 13.01 -30.17 5.73
CA SER A 2 12.37 -29.01 5.12
C SER A 2 12.58 -27.77 6.00
N GLU A 3 12.91 -26.64 5.41
CA GLU A 3 13.27 -25.40 6.11
C GLU A 3 12.24 -24.29 5.84
N LEU A 4 11.97 -23.48 6.85
CA LEU A 4 11.15 -22.27 6.71
C LEU A 4 12.01 -21.12 6.15
N VAL A 5 11.85 -20.80 4.88
CA VAL A 5 12.62 -19.76 4.16
C VAL A 5 12.18 -18.36 4.57
N LEU A 6 10.89 -18.06 4.44
CA LEU A 6 10.33 -16.75 4.77
C LEU A 6 8.96 -16.89 5.46
N GLY A 7 8.57 -15.86 6.22
CA GLY A 7 7.39 -15.90 7.07
C GLY A 7 7.71 -16.46 8.47
N PRO A 8 6.71 -16.76 9.31
CA PRO A 8 5.30 -16.59 9.00
C PRO A 8 4.91 -15.12 8.82
N LEU A 9 3.95 -14.85 7.93
CA LEU A 9 3.29 -13.56 7.84
C LEU A 9 1.83 -13.74 8.25
N LEU A 10 1.41 -13.05 9.31
CA LEU A 10 0.01 -13.00 9.71
C LEU A 10 -0.74 -12.08 8.75
N ARG A 11 -1.67 -12.65 7.98
CA ARG A 11 -2.29 -11.94 6.86
C ARG A 11 -3.71 -11.49 7.20
N TYR A 12 -4.71 -12.26 6.89
CA TYR A 12 -6.08 -11.95 7.29
C TYR A 12 -6.32 -12.38 8.73
N VAL A 13 -7.02 -11.56 9.51
CA VAL A 13 -7.53 -11.91 10.84
C VAL A 13 -8.96 -11.41 10.97
N GLY A 14 -9.88 -12.35 11.15
CA GLY A 14 -11.28 -12.10 11.46
C GLY A 14 -11.60 -12.26 12.94
N GLU A 15 -12.88 -12.43 13.27
CA GLU A 15 -13.31 -12.68 14.63
C GLU A 15 -12.99 -14.12 15.11
N ARG A 16 -12.99 -15.10 14.20
CA ARG A 16 -12.85 -16.53 14.52
C ARG A 16 -11.87 -17.28 13.64
N GLU A 17 -11.17 -16.58 12.78
CA GLU A 17 -10.31 -17.17 11.75
C GLU A 17 -9.12 -16.26 11.45
N ALA A 18 -8.06 -16.88 10.93
CA ALA A 18 -6.88 -16.16 10.45
C ALA A 18 -6.23 -16.92 9.29
N THR A 19 -5.46 -16.21 8.47
CA THR A 19 -4.57 -16.81 7.48
C THR A 19 -3.12 -16.45 7.78
N ILE A 20 -2.23 -17.43 7.69
CA ILE A 20 -0.79 -17.25 7.88
C ILE A 20 -0.07 -17.76 6.64
N TRP A 21 0.72 -16.91 6.01
CA TRP A 21 1.51 -17.23 4.83
C TRP A 21 2.93 -17.61 5.22
N VAL A 22 3.48 -18.62 4.54
CA VAL A 22 4.87 -19.08 4.68
C VAL A 22 5.48 -19.49 3.34
N GLU A 23 6.81 -19.41 3.23
CA GLU A 23 7.62 -19.97 2.15
C GLU A 23 8.60 -21.00 2.74
N THR A 24 8.73 -22.14 2.08
CA THR A 24 9.62 -23.25 2.45
C THR A 24 10.58 -23.60 1.31
N ASP A 25 11.67 -24.29 1.63
CA ASP A 25 12.71 -24.68 0.66
C ASP A 25 12.32 -25.87 -0.24
N CYS A 26 11.30 -26.62 0.15
CA CYS A 26 10.80 -27.77 -0.61
C CYS A 26 9.33 -28.06 -0.28
N ALA A 27 8.72 -28.95 -1.06
CA ALA A 27 7.36 -29.43 -0.81
C ALA A 27 7.26 -30.13 0.54
N CYS A 28 6.33 -29.68 1.38
CA CYS A 28 6.15 -30.16 2.75
C CYS A 28 4.72 -29.90 3.27
N GLU A 29 4.41 -30.37 4.47
CA GLU A 29 3.20 -30.02 5.20
C GLU A 29 3.52 -28.94 6.26
N VAL A 30 2.75 -27.85 6.26
CA VAL A 30 2.87 -26.77 7.26
C VAL A 30 1.72 -26.90 8.25
N GLU A 31 2.05 -26.93 9.56
CA GLU A 31 1.09 -27.00 10.66
C GLU A 31 1.18 -25.73 11.52
N ILE A 32 0.03 -25.09 11.78
CA ILE A 32 -0.11 -23.95 12.68
C ILE A 32 -1.35 -24.21 13.57
N LEU A 33 -1.14 -24.30 14.88
CA LEU A 33 -2.16 -24.79 15.83
C LEU A 33 -2.63 -26.20 15.41
N ALA A 34 -3.89 -26.35 15.06
CA ALA A 34 -4.45 -27.62 14.56
C ALA A 34 -4.65 -27.65 13.03
N ALA A 35 -4.35 -26.55 12.34
CA ALA A 35 -4.53 -26.44 10.90
C ALA A 35 -3.29 -26.97 10.17
N ARG A 36 -3.49 -27.80 9.16
CA ARG A 36 -2.45 -28.37 8.30
C ARG A 36 -2.72 -28.05 6.85
N THR A 37 -1.67 -27.64 6.13
CA THR A 37 -1.78 -27.24 4.74
C THR A 37 -0.54 -27.74 3.99
N PRO A 38 -0.68 -28.51 2.89
CA PRO A 38 0.43 -28.81 2.02
C PRO A 38 0.87 -27.55 1.28
N THR A 39 2.17 -27.45 0.99
CA THR A 39 2.68 -26.38 0.14
C THR A 39 2.25 -26.56 -1.31
N PHE A 40 2.09 -25.45 -2.02
CA PHE A 40 1.98 -25.40 -3.48
C PHE A 40 3.27 -24.80 -4.08
N GLU A 41 3.55 -25.16 -5.32
CA GLU A 41 4.78 -24.72 -5.99
C GLU A 41 4.49 -23.65 -7.05
N VAL A 42 5.33 -22.60 -7.09
CA VAL A 42 5.39 -21.62 -8.18
C VAL A 42 6.85 -21.44 -8.59
N ASP A 43 7.19 -21.86 -9.81
CA ASP A 43 8.53 -21.74 -10.42
C ASP A 43 9.68 -22.22 -9.49
N GLY A 44 9.49 -23.37 -8.81
CA GLY A 44 10.49 -23.99 -7.94
C GLY A 44 10.50 -23.50 -6.49
N HIS A 45 9.64 -22.58 -6.13
CA HIS A 45 9.43 -22.09 -4.77
C HIS A 45 8.14 -22.64 -4.16
N HIS A 46 8.17 -22.94 -2.86
CA HIS A 46 7.08 -23.63 -2.18
C HIS A 46 6.43 -22.72 -1.14
N TYR A 47 5.12 -22.58 -1.21
CA TYR A 47 4.35 -21.66 -0.39
C TYR A 47 3.15 -22.35 0.27
N ALA A 48 2.77 -21.88 1.44
CA ALA A 48 1.50 -22.25 2.04
C ALA A 48 0.76 -21.03 2.60
N LEU A 49 -0.56 -21.02 2.45
CA LEU A 49 -1.45 -20.11 3.16
C LEU A 49 -2.30 -20.95 4.10
N VAL A 50 -1.85 -21.04 5.36
CA VAL A 50 -2.52 -21.85 6.38
C VAL A 50 -3.74 -21.12 6.90
N ARG A 51 -4.92 -21.75 6.83
CA ARG A 51 -6.19 -21.22 7.34
C ARG A 51 -6.45 -21.78 8.73
N VAL A 52 -6.43 -20.92 9.73
CA VAL A 52 -6.73 -21.26 11.12
C VAL A 52 -8.17 -20.83 11.41
N GLU A 53 -9.00 -21.75 11.87
CA GLU A 53 -10.42 -21.55 12.17
C GLU A 53 -10.72 -21.89 13.64
N GLY A 54 -11.91 -21.52 14.12
CA GLY A 54 -12.37 -21.85 15.46
C GLY A 54 -11.72 -21.02 16.56
N LEU A 55 -11.10 -19.90 16.24
CA LEU A 55 -10.54 -18.97 17.23
C LEU A 55 -11.64 -18.29 18.05
N GLU A 56 -11.32 -17.91 19.29
CA GLU A 56 -12.24 -17.15 20.13
C GLU A 56 -12.15 -15.65 19.83
N PRO A 57 -13.29 -14.94 19.67
CA PRO A 57 -13.30 -13.51 19.39
C PRO A 57 -12.70 -12.66 20.51
N GLY A 58 -11.86 -11.69 20.15
CA GLY A 58 -11.25 -10.74 21.08
C GLY A 58 -10.20 -11.38 21.98
N THR A 59 -9.48 -12.38 21.49
CA THR A 59 -8.40 -13.06 22.23
C THR A 59 -7.06 -12.93 21.52
N SER A 60 -5.99 -13.21 22.25
CA SER A 60 -4.63 -13.33 21.75
C SER A 60 -4.18 -14.78 21.87
N THR A 61 -4.03 -15.48 20.76
CA THR A 61 -3.64 -16.90 20.71
C THR A 61 -2.19 -17.02 20.24
N PRO A 62 -1.24 -17.41 21.10
CA PRO A 62 0.12 -17.72 20.68
C PRO A 62 0.14 -18.88 19.69
N TYR A 63 1.04 -18.84 18.72
CA TYR A 63 1.17 -19.91 17.75
C TYR A 63 2.64 -20.22 17.44
N GLU A 64 2.85 -21.40 16.90
CA GLU A 64 4.12 -21.90 16.37
C GLU A 64 3.89 -22.38 14.93
N VAL A 65 4.96 -22.38 14.13
CA VAL A 65 4.94 -22.98 12.80
C VAL A 65 5.77 -24.25 12.82
N HIS A 66 5.15 -25.36 12.46
CA HIS A 66 5.81 -26.64 12.28
C HIS A 66 5.85 -26.98 10.79
N VAL A 67 7.00 -27.42 10.32
CA VAL A 67 7.23 -27.92 8.96
C VAL A 67 7.58 -29.39 9.07
N ASP A 68 6.79 -30.26 8.45
CA ASP A 68 6.92 -31.74 8.59
C ASP A 68 7.01 -32.23 10.04
N GLY A 69 6.33 -31.53 10.95
CA GLY A 69 6.28 -31.86 12.39
C GLY A 69 7.41 -31.27 13.24
N GLU A 70 8.40 -30.60 12.65
CA GLU A 70 9.47 -29.90 13.35
C GLU A 70 9.14 -28.40 13.52
N CYS A 71 9.38 -27.83 14.73
CA CYS A 71 9.11 -26.42 15.01
C CYS A 71 10.18 -25.52 14.40
N HIS A 72 9.80 -24.65 13.46
CA HIS A 72 10.66 -23.66 12.82
C HIS A 72 10.40 -22.22 13.24
N TRP A 73 9.24 -21.94 13.85
CA TRP A 73 8.91 -20.63 14.37
C TRP A 73 8.19 -20.71 15.71
N PRO A 74 8.56 -19.91 16.74
CA PRO A 74 9.70 -18.98 16.71
C PRO A 74 11.05 -19.70 16.68
N PRO A 75 12.14 -19.04 16.24
CA PRO A 75 13.49 -19.57 16.39
C PRO A 75 13.81 -19.89 17.85
N ALA A 76 14.56 -20.98 18.11
CA ALA A 76 14.82 -21.51 19.46
C ALA A 76 15.35 -20.48 20.47
N HIS A 77 16.03 -19.43 20.01
CA HIS A 77 16.61 -18.38 20.84
C HIS A 77 16.11 -16.99 20.43
N SER A 78 14.85 -16.87 19.99
CA SER A 78 14.26 -15.58 19.62
C SER A 78 14.29 -14.61 20.80
N PRO A 79 14.85 -13.39 20.64
CA PRO A 79 14.81 -12.37 21.68
C PRO A 79 13.45 -11.65 21.75
N HIS A 80 12.56 -11.93 20.80
CA HIS A 80 11.28 -11.26 20.66
C HIS A 80 10.17 -11.99 21.41
N PRO A 81 9.10 -11.30 21.81
CA PRO A 81 7.90 -11.94 22.35
C PRO A 81 7.33 -13.01 21.39
N ARG A 82 6.56 -13.95 21.92
CA ARG A 82 5.87 -14.94 21.08
C ARG A 82 4.93 -14.26 20.09
N SER A 83 4.91 -14.74 18.87
CA SER A 83 3.92 -14.32 17.87
C SER A 83 2.53 -14.77 18.29
N VAL A 84 1.54 -13.93 18.05
CA VAL A 84 0.14 -14.17 18.44
C VAL A 84 -0.82 -13.85 17.32
N ILE A 85 -1.92 -14.58 17.24
CA ILE A 85 -3.09 -14.21 16.44
C ILE A 85 -4.02 -13.42 17.36
N ARG A 86 -4.26 -12.15 17.07
CA ARG A 86 -5.16 -11.30 17.85
C ARG A 86 -6.46 -11.13 17.08
N THR A 87 -7.47 -11.92 17.45
CA THR A 87 -8.79 -11.84 16.84
C THR A 87 -9.53 -10.57 17.26
N SER A 88 -10.21 -9.94 16.31
CA SER A 88 -11.08 -8.80 16.60
C SER A 88 -12.40 -9.27 17.25
N ARG A 89 -13.12 -8.32 17.86
CA ARG A 89 -14.51 -8.47 18.26
C ARG A 89 -15.29 -7.29 17.69
N ARG A 90 -16.42 -7.52 17.11
CA ARG A 90 -17.28 -6.45 16.59
C ARG A 90 -17.53 -5.38 17.65
N GLY A 91 -17.27 -4.13 17.29
CA GLY A 91 -17.43 -2.97 18.17
C GLY A 91 -16.29 -2.75 19.17
N SER A 92 -15.24 -3.58 19.19
CA SER A 92 -14.02 -3.31 19.98
C SER A 92 -13.17 -2.23 19.32
N PRO A 93 -12.38 -1.48 20.11
CA PRO A 93 -11.37 -0.58 19.55
C PRO A 93 -10.46 -1.31 18.57
N TYR A 94 -10.01 -0.61 17.54
CA TYR A 94 -9.16 -1.15 16.50
C TYR A 94 -8.04 -0.16 16.13
N ARG A 95 -6.81 -0.64 16.09
CA ARG A 95 -5.63 0.19 15.80
C ARG A 95 -4.99 -0.23 14.49
N VAL A 96 -4.94 0.71 13.53
CA VAL A 96 -4.28 0.54 12.24
C VAL A 96 -3.01 1.36 12.22
N ILE A 97 -1.87 0.74 11.89
CA ILE A 97 -0.67 1.47 11.48
C ILE A 97 -0.55 1.41 9.97
N PHE A 98 -0.16 2.50 9.33
CA PHE A 98 -0.05 2.56 7.88
C PHE A 98 1.09 3.45 7.39
N GLY A 99 1.54 3.16 6.18
CA GLY A 99 2.54 3.91 5.43
C GLY A 99 2.93 3.19 4.15
N SER A 100 3.92 3.73 3.43
CA SER A 100 4.43 3.21 2.15
C SER A 100 5.93 3.43 2.02
N CYS A 101 6.50 3.07 0.88
CA CYS A 101 7.86 3.42 0.45
C CYS A 101 8.91 3.00 1.49
N ARG A 102 9.10 1.68 1.64
CA ARG A 102 10.10 1.13 2.56
C ARG A 102 11.22 0.40 1.80
N VAL A 103 12.34 1.08 1.59
CA VAL A 103 13.55 0.47 1.03
C VAL A 103 14.26 -0.37 2.09
N ALA A 104 14.43 -1.66 1.83
CA ALA A 104 15.17 -2.56 2.72
C ALA A 104 16.68 -2.29 2.64
N ARG A 105 17.27 -1.88 3.74
CA ARG A 105 18.73 -1.63 3.90
C ARG A 105 19.13 -1.99 5.33
N PRO A 106 20.42 -2.29 5.59
CA PRO A 106 20.93 -2.49 6.94
C PRO A 106 20.58 -1.32 7.88
N HIS A 107 20.38 -1.61 9.17
CA HIS A 107 20.03 -0.61 10.19
C HIS A 107 21.26 0.06 10.83
N GLU A 108 22.34 0.22 10.08
CA GLU A 108 23.64 0.76 10.51
C GLU A 108 24.19 1.77 9.48
N PRO A 109 25.16 2.60 9.85
CA PRO A 109 25.84 3.48 8.90
C PRO A 109 26.45 2.72 7.71
N PRO A 110 26.36 3.28 6.49
CA PRO A 110 25.86 4.61 6.17
C PRO A 110 24.34 4.68 5.93
N TYR A 111 23.62 3.56 5.97
CA TYR A 111 22.23 3.45 5.52
C TYR A 111 21.22 4.16 6.43
N ASN A 112 21.53 4.30 7.73
CA ASN A 112 20.67 4.96 8.71
C ASN A 112 21.05 6.44 8.96
N LEU A 113 22.05 6.98 8.23
CA LEU A 113 22.40 8.39 8.27
C LEU A 113 21.35 9.26 7.57
N ALA A 114 21.43 10.58 7.80
CA ALA A 114 20.60 11.53 7.06
C ALA A 114 20.96 11.52 5.56
N ARG A 115 19.94 11.67 4.71
CA ARG A 115 20.07 11.58 3.24
C ARG A 115 21.15 12.50 2.65
N ASP A 116 21.37 13.66 3.25
CA ASP A 116 22.36 14.64 2.81
C ASP A 116 23.82 14.31 3.29
N GLN A 117 23.99 13.29 4.15
CA GLN A 117 25.32 12.90 4.66
C GLN A 117 26.01 11.84 3.81
N ASP A 118 25.22 10.93 3.20
CA ASP A 118 25.74 9.86 2.34
C ASP A 118 24.69 9.53 1.26
N PRO A 119 25.08 9.35 -0.02
CA PRO A 119 24.11 9.06 -1.08
C PRO A 119 23.40 7.70 -0.91
N ARG A 120 23.94 6.78 -0.13
CA ARG A 120 23.34 5.48 0.21
C ARG A 120 22.38 5.57 1.38
N ALA A 121 22.37 6.68 2.11
CA ALA A 121 21.56 6.88 3.30
C ALA A 121 20.06 6.87 2.96
N LYS A 122 19.29 6.18 3.79
CA LYS A 122 17.82 6.11 3.73
C LYS A 122 17.18 6.54 5.05
N GLU A 123 17.96 7.07 5.97
CA GLU A 123 17.60 7.43 7.34
C GLU A 123 17.13 6.22 8.19
N VAL A 124 16.70 6.47 9.42
CA VAL A 124 16.22 5.43 10.32
C VAL A 124 14.87 4.90 9.84
N ASP A 125 14.66 3.60 9.89
CA ASP A 125 13.45 2.90 9.46
C ASP A 125 12.32 3.07 10.51
N ALA A 126 11.18 3.61 10.09
CA ALA A 126 10.05 3.86 10.97
C ALA A 126 9.37 2.56 11.43
N LEU A 127 9.21 1.58 10.51
CA LEU A 127 8.59 0.29 10.86
C LEU A 127 9.47 -0.52 11.81
N TYR A 128 10.78 -0.56 11.55
CA TYR A 128 11.75 -1.21 12.46
C TYR A 128 11.70 -0.59 13.86
N THR A 129 11.69 0.75 13.94
CA THR A 129 11.62 1.48 15.22
C THR A 129 10.28 1.25 15.92
N TYR A 130 9.19 1.13 15.17
CA TYR A 130 7.88 0.77 15.72
C TYR A 130 7.89 -0.65 16.30
N ALA A 131 8.44 -1.60 15.56
CA ALA A 131 8.59 -2.97 16.03
C ALA A 131 9.46 -3.08 17.30
N LEU A 132 10.56 -2.32 17.39
CA LEU A 132 11.36 -2.22 18.64
C LEU A 132 10.50 -1.75 19.82
N ARG A 133 9.70 -0.73 19.66
CA ARG A 133 8.78 -0.25 20.70
C ARG A 133 7.80 -1.34 21.12
N MET A 134 7.26 -2.10 20.18
CA MET A 134 6.31 -3.19 20.46
C MET A 134 6.93 -4.28 21.36
N THR A 135 8.23 -4.60 21.19
CA THR A 135 8.88 -5.63 22.04
C THR A 135 8.86 -5.31 23.54
N THR A 136 8.70 -4.04 23.89
CA THR A 136 8.70 -3.55 25.28
C THR A 136 7.30 -3.18 25.79
N ARG A 137 6.26 -3.35 24.96
CA ARG A 137 4.88 -3.02 25.28
C ARG A 137 4.01 -4.28 25.38
N PRO A 138 2.99 -4.28 26.23
CA PRO A 138 2.08 -5.40 26.32
C PRO A 138 1.25 -5.55 25.01
N PRO A 139 0.80 -6.77 24.67
CA PRO A 139 0.09 -7.05 23.42
C PRO A 139 -1.18 -6.20 23.19
N GLU A 140 -1.82 -5.71 24.23
CA GLU A 140 -3.02 -4.86 24.17
C GLU A 140 -2.71 -3.47 23.58
N GLU A 141 -1.44 -3.05 23.62
CA GLU A 141 -0.97 -1.79 23.01
C GLU A 141 -0.48 -1.97 21.57
N TRP A 142 -0.39 -3.20 21.07
CA TRP A 142 0.07 -3.47 19.71
C TRP A 142 -1.01 -3.10 18.68
N PRO A 143 -0.63 -2.78 17.44
CA PRO A 143 -1.60 -2.54 16.38
C PRO A 143 -2.30 -3.84 15.98
N ASP A 144 -3.53 -3.71 15.49
CA ASP A 144 -4.32 -4.83 15.00
C ASP A 144 -4.06 -5.09 13.50
N LEU A 145 -3.71 -4.03 12.77
CA LEU A 145 -3.42 -4.10 11.33
C LEU A 145 -2.23 -3.22 10.98
N LEU A 146 -1.32 -3.76 10.17
CA LEU A 146 -0.32 -3.04 9.39
C LEU A 146 -0.81 -2.93 7.94
N LEU A 147 -1.16 -1.74 7.51
CA LEU A 147 -1.61 -1.45 6.15
C LEU A 147 -0.46 -0.83 5.35
N TRP A 148 0.03 -1.58 4.36
CA TRP A 148 1.05 -1.14 3.43
C TRP A 148 0.38 -0.53 2.19
N LEU A 149 0.72 0.71 1.91
CA LEU A 149 0.11 1.52 0.85
C LEU A 149 1.06 1.73 -0.33
N GLY A 150 1.70 0.66 -0.78
CA GLY A 150 2.62 0.64 -1.90
C GLY A 150 4.10 0.59 -1.52
N ASP A 151 4.94 0.17 -2.45
CA ASP A 151 6.40 0.09 -2.37
C ASP A 151 6.90 -0.70 -1.16
N GLN A 152 6.35 -1.89 -0.97
CA GLN A 152 6.82 -2.85 0.02
C GLN A 152 8.19 -3.42 -0.35
N VAL A 153 8.46 -3.45 -1.64
CA VAL A 153 9.75 -3.84 -2.24
C VAL A 153 10.10 -2.86 -3.37
N TYR A 154 11.39 -2.72 -3.64
CA TYR A 154 11.90 -1.85 -4.69
C TYR A 154 12.61 -2.69 -5.74
N ALA A 155 11.92 -3.04 -6.82
CA ALA A 155 12.44 -3.88 -7.89
C ALA A 155 13.55 -3.18 -8.72
N ASP A 156 13.65 -1.87 -8.62
CA ASP A 156 14.62 -0.99 -9.29
C ASP A 156 15.67 -0.36 -8.36
N ASP A 157 15.48 -0.38 -7.03
CA ASP A 157 16.48 0.03 -6.01
C ASP A 157 16.71 -1.12 -5.01
N VAL A 158 17.34 -2.19 -5.49
CA VAL A 158 17.52 -3.45 -4.76
C VAL A 158 18.58 -3.35 -3.66
N SER A 159 18.52 -4.23 -2.67
CA SER A 159 19.55 -4.38 -1.65
C SER A 159 20.88 -4.89 -2.24
N ASN A 160 21.99 -4.64 -1.52
CA ASN A 160 23.30 -5.22 -1.92
C ASN A 160 23.28 -6.77 -1.96
N GLY A 161 22.38 -7.41 -1.19
CA GLY A 161 22.20 -8.87 -1.20
C GLY A 161 21.56 -9.32 -2.51
N THR A 162 20.45 -8.69 -2.87
CA THR A 162 19.74 -8.94 -4.12
C THR A 162 20.61 -8.59 -5.34
N GLU A 163 21.35 -7.46 -5.31
CA GLU A 163 22.25 -7.09 -6.40
C GLU A 163 23.34 -8.18 -6.65
N ARG A 164 23.97 -8.69 -5.58
CA ARG A 164 24.94 -9.79 -5.70
C ARG A 164 24.30 -11.07 -6.24
N PHE A 165 23.09 -11.39 -5.83
CA PHE A 165 22.34 -12.53 -6.34
C PHE A 165 22.09 -12.38 -7.84
N ILE A 166 21.59 -11.23 -8.28
CA ILE A 166 21.36 -10.90 -9.69
C ILE A 166 22.67 -11.00 -10.50
N ALA A 167 23.75 -10.37 -10.02
CA ALA A 167 25.06 -10.37 -10.69
C ALA A 167 25.67 -11.79 -10.82
N SER A 168 25.31 -12.72 -9.95
CA SER A 168 25.72 -14.13 -10.06
C SER A 168 24.99 -14.92 -11.16
N ARG A 169 23.85 -14.41 -11.64
CA ARG A 169 22.95 -15.08 -12.61
C ARG A 169 22.98 -14.45 -13.99
N ARG A 170 23.22 -13.15 -14.10
CA ARG A 170 23.28 -12.40 -15.36
C ARG A 170 24.18 -11.18 -15.26
N SER A 171 24.57 -10.63 -16.41
CA SER A 171 25.27 -9.35 -16.45
C SER A 171 24.35 -8.21 -16.00
N THR A 172 24.87 -7.33 -15.16
CA THR A 172 24.23 -6.07 -14.77
C THR A 172 24.69 -4.87 -15.61
N ASP A 173 25.55 -5.07 -16.62
CA ASP A 173 26.00 -4.01 -17.53
C ASP A 173 24.98 -3.70 -18.63
N VAL A 174 23.96 -4.53 -18.79
CA VAL A 174 22.87 -4.35 -19.76
C VAL A 174 21.52 -4.22 -19.02
N PRO A 175 20.55 -3.50 -19.59
CA PRO A 175 19.21 -3.38 -18.97
C PRO A 175 18.58 -4.74 -18.64
N PRO A 176 17.87 -4.84 -17.49
CA PRO A 176 17.50 -3.78 -16.54
C PRO A 176 18.59 -3.43 -15.50
N GLY A 177 19.86 -3.73 -15.77
CA GLY A 177 20.95 -3.44 -14.85
C GLY A 177 20.85 -4.27 -13.55
N PRO A 178 21.08 -3.68 -12.36
CA PRO A 178 20.93 -4.36 -11.09
C PRO A 178 19.46 -4.54 -10.66
N GLY A 179 18.49 -3.92 -11.37
CA GLY A 179 17.07 -4.09 -11.06
C GLY A 179 16.57 -5.50 -11.41
N VAL A 180 15.50 -5.91 -10.75
CA VAL A 180 14.88 -7.24 -10.91
C VAL A 180 14.42 -7.48 -12.36
N ALA A 181 14.60 -8.67 -12.90
CA ALA A 181 14.23 -9.01 -14.28
C ALA A 181 13.18 -10.13 -14.40
N ASN A 182 12.98 -10.95 -13.38
CA ASN A 182 12.10 -12.12 -13.45
C ASN A 182 11.65 -12.58 -12.05
N PHE A 183 10.74 -13.56 -11.99
CA PHE A 183 10.15 -14.07 -10.75
C PHE A 183 11.20 -14.53 -9.74
N GLU A 184 12.22 -15.28 -10.16
CA GLU A 184 13.30 -15.77 -9.28
C GLU A 184 14.06 -14.61 -8.60
N GLU A 185 14.27 -13.49 -9.29
CA GLU A 185 14.91 -12.30 -8.71
C GLU A 185 13.95 -11.56 -7.76
N TYR A 186 12.64 -11.64 -8.02
CA TYR A 186 11.61 -11.14 -7.09
C TYR A 186 11.58 -11.95 -5.78
N THR A 187 11.69 -13.28 -5.83
CA THR A 187 11.71 -14.07 -4.58
C THR A 187 12.88 -13.66 -3.68
N ARG A 188 14.05 -13.40 -4.29
CA ARG A 188 15.20 -12.88 -3.56
C ARG A 188 14.95 -11.47 -3.00
N LEU A 189 14.28 -10.61 -3.75
CA LEU A 189 13.93 -9.25 -3.31
C LEU A 189 13.01 -9.28 -2.08
N TYR A 190 11.97 -10.12 -2.08
CA TYR A 190 11.08 -10.30 -0.92
C TYR A 190 11.82 -10.89 0.28
N LEU A 191 12.65 -11.89 0.06
CA LEU A 191 13.48 -12.48 1.11
C LEU A 191 14.35 -11.43 1.79
N ASP A 192 15.11 -10.64 1.03
CA ASP A 192 15.97 -9.58 1.59
C ASP A 192 15.15 -8.47 2.28
N SER A 193 13.94 -8.20 1.81
CA SER A 193 13.10 -7.11 2.36
C SER A 193 12.43 -7.48 3.68
N TRP A 194 12.11 -8.77 3.90
CA TRP A 194 11.28 -9.21 5.02
C TRP A 194 11.98 -10.18 5.98
N SER A 195 13.23 -10.59 5.72
CA SER A 195 13.97 -11.54 6.56
C SER A 195 14.66 -10.94 7.78
N ASP A 196 14.77 -9.60 7.91
CA ASP A 196 15.26 -8.97 9.14
C ASP A 196 14.49 -9.53 10.36
N PRO A 197 15.16 -10.02 11.41
CA PRO A 197 14.51 -10.74 12.51
C PRO A 197 13.37 -9.96 13.17
N LEU A 198 13.49 -8.63 13.29
CA LEU A 198 12.46 -7.79 13.91
C LEU A 198 11.31 -7.48 12.93
N ILE A 199 11.61 -7.27 11.65
CA ILE A 199 10.60 -7.11 10.60
C ILE A 199 9.82 -8.42 10.42
N ARG A 200 10.49 -9.56 10.39
CA ARG A 200 9.85 -10.87 10.36
C ARG A 200 8.94 -11.09 11.57
N TRP A 201 9.40 -10.66 12.76
CA TRP A 201 8.60 -10.78 13.98
C TRP A 201 7.34 -9.91 13.95
N ILE A 202 7.41 -8.63 13.54
CA ILE A 202 6.21 -7.79 13.45
C ILE A 202 5.23 -8.35 12.42
N LEU A 203 5.71 -8.82 11.27
CA LEU A 203 4.89 -9.44 10.23
C LEU A 203 4.24 -10.76 10.68
N SER A 204 4.88 -11.49 11.61
CA SER A 204 4.30 -12.71 12.21
C SER A 204 3.27 -12.42 13.30
N THR A 205 3.20 -11.20 13.81
CA THR A 205 2.45 -10.85 15.02
C THR A 205 1.29 -9.89 14.74
N VAL A 206 1.46 -9.00 13.77
CA VAL A 206 0.45 -8.02 13.34
C VAL A 206 -0.15 -8.45 12.01
N SER A 207 -1.48 -8.51 11.94
CA SER A 207 -2.17 -8.73 10.66
C SER A 207 -1.71 -7.70 9.63
N SER A 208 -1.48 -8.11 8.38
CA SER A 208 -1.02 -7.22 7.32
C SER A 208 -1.96 -7.24 6.11
N ALA A 209 -2.15 -6.06 5.53
CA ALA A 209 -2.83 -5.85 4.26
C ALA A 209 -1.94 -4.99 3.36
N MET A 210 -1.88 -5.28 2.08
CA MET A 210 -0.90 -4.71 1.16
C MET A 210 -1.54 -4.39 -0.18
N ILE A 211 -1.17 -3.26 -0.76
CA ILE A 211 -1.43 -2.94 -2.16
C ILE A 211 -0.12 -2.49 -2.79
N PHE A 212 0.16 -2.91 -4.02
CA PHE A 212 1.38 -2.53 -4.71
C PHE A 212 1.33 -1.10 -5.26
N ASP A 213 2.52 -0.56 -5.55
CA ASP A 213 2.70 0.68 -6.30
C ASP A 213 3.77 0.47 -7.37
N ASP A 214 4.29 1.54 -7.96
CA ASP A 214 5.18 1.46 -9.12
C ASP A 214 6.51 0.76 -8.83
N HIS A 215 7.20 1.09 -7.75
CA HIS A 215 8.48 0.47 -7.40
C HIS A 215 8.41 -1.04 -7.11
N ASP A 216 7.22 -1.57 -6.77
CA ASP A 216 7.02 -3.03 -6.72
C ASP A 216 7.26 -3.65 -8.11
N ILE A 217 7.13 -2.86 -9.18
CA ILE A 217 7.43 -3.24 -10.57
C ILE A 217 8.58 -2.39 -11.13
N MET A 218 8.39 -1.11 -11.28
CA MET A 218 9.35 -0.14 -11.79
C MET A 218 8.83 1.29 -11.62
N ASP A 219 9.71 2.21 -11.23
CA ASP A 219 9.47 3.65 -11.17
C ASP A 219 8.66 4.16 -12.38
N ASP A 220 7.62 4.95 -12.13
CA ASP A 220 6.68 5.44 -13.16
C ASP A 220 5.78 4.37 -13.84
N TRP A 221 5.75 3.14 -13.36
CA TRP A 221 4.93 2.10 -14.00
C TRP A 221 3.47 2.53 -14.17
N ASN A 222 2.93 2.36 -15.40
CA ASN A 222 1.55 2.73 -15.75
C ASN A 222 1.19 4.22 -15.63
N THR A 223 2.16 5.13 -15.74
CA THR A 223 1.90 6.58 -15.76
C THR A 223 1.11 7.00 -16.99
N SER A 224 1.45 6.46 -18.18
CA SER A 224 0.79 6.81 -19.44
C SER A 224 0.87 5.71 -20.50
N GLU A 225 0.00 5.77 -21.51
CA GLU A 225 0.06 4.89 -22.68
C GLU A 225 1.39 5.00 -23.43
N ALA A 226 1.96 6.20 -23.50
CA ALA A 226 3.26 6.44 -24.14
C ALA A 226 4.41 5.77 -23.36
N TRP A 227 4.37 5.83 -22.04
CA TRP A 227 5.34 5.15 -21.18
C TRP A 227 5.25 3.62 -21.39
N VAL A 228 4.05 3.05 -21.32
CA VAL A 228 3.82 1.61 -21.54
C VAL A 228 4.27 1.17 -22.94
N ALA A 229 3.94 1.94 -23.98
CA ALA A 229 4.38 1.66 -25.35
C ALA A 229 5.90 1.73 -25.53
N LYS A 230 6.59 2.55 -24.73
CA LYS A 230 8.06 2.65 -24.72
C LYS A 230 8.66 1.44 -24.03
N ILE A 231 8.24 1.13 -22.80
CA ILE A 231 8.85 0.07 -21.99
C ILE A 231 8.63 -1.33 -22.59
N ARG A 232 7.49 -1.57 -23.21
CA ARG A 232 7.17 -2.84 -23.89
C ARG A 232 8.08 -3.15 -25.09
N ARG A 233 8.91 -2.23 -25.54
CA ARG A 233 9.94 -2.48 -26.56
C ARG A 233 11.23 -3.05 -25.99
N GLU A 234 11.40 -2.94 -24.68
CA GLU A 234 12.57 -3.46 -23.99
C GLU A 234 12.48 -5.00 -23.89
N PRO A 235 13.50 -5.75 -24.34
CA PRO A 235 13.44 -7.22 -24.39
C PRO A 235 13.26 -7.88 -23.01
N TRP A 236 13.70 -7.23 -21.94
CA TRP A 236 13.63 -7.72 -20.56
C TRP A 236 12.30 -7.43 -19.88
N TRP A 237 11.48 -6.51 -20.41
CA TRP A 237 10.26 -6.02 -19.75
C TRP A 237 9.22 -7.11 -19.52
N HIS A 238 9.02 -8.00 -20.51
CA HIS A 238 7.98 -9.02 -20.40
C HIS A 238 8.17 -9.92 -19.17
N GLU A 239 9.40 -10.44 -18.96
CA GLU A 239 9.67 -11.30 -17.80
C GLU A 239 9.61 -10.51 -16.47
N ARG A 240 9.97 -9.23 -16.47
CA ARG A 240 9.86 -8.38 -15.29
C ARG A 240 8.42 -8.15 -14.89
N ILE A 241 7.54 -7.73 -15.81
CA ILE A 241 6.14 -7.45 -15.48
C ILE A 241 5.36 -8.71 -15.09
N VAL A 242 5.61 -9.83 -15.79
CA VAL A 242 5.01 -11.11 -15.46
C VAL A 242 5.51 -11.59 -14.09
N GLY A 243 6.82 -11.56 -13.85
CA GLY A 243 7.40 -11.90 -12.54
C GLY A 243 6.90 -11.01 -11.41
N GLY A 244 6.68 -9.71 -11.69
CA GLY A 244 6.10 -8.76 -10.76
C GLY A 244 4.67 -9.11 -10.36
N PHE A 245 3.79 -9.38 -11.32
CA PHE A 245 2.42 -9.82 -11.02
C PHE A 245 2.37 -11.20 -10.34
N MET A 246 3.21 -12.14 -10.75
CA MET A 246 3.33 -13.46 -10.10
C MET A 246 3.71 -13.27 -8.63
N SER A 247 4.77 -12.51 -8.35
CA SER A 247 5.26 -12.27 -7.00
C SER A 247 4.23 -11.48 -6.16
N TYR A 248 3.61 -10.45 -6.73
CA TYR A 248 2.55 -9.71 -6.05
C TYR A 248 1.38 -10.64 -5.65
N TRP A 249 0.94 -11.52 -6.55
CA TRP A 249 -0.12 -12.48 -6.25
C TRP A 249 0.26 -13.40 -5.09
N VAL A 250 1.47 -13.98 -5.11
CA VAL A 250 1.92 -14.95 -4.09
C VAL A 250 2.21 -14.29 -2.75
N TYR A 251 2.99 -13.20 -2.73
CA TYR A 251 3.52 -12.59 -1.51
C TYR A 251 2.53 -11.60 -0.87
N GLN A 252 1.70 -10.95 -1.68
CA GLN A 252 0.83 -9.87 -1.22
C GLN A 252 -0.66 -10.19 -1.37
N HIS A 253 -1.16 -10.43 -2.58
CA HIS A 253 -2.59 -10.50 -2.88
C HIS A 253 -3.30 -11.64 -2.16
N LEU A 254 -2.78 -12.86 -2.20
CA LEU A 254 -3.38 -14.02 -1.52
C LEU A 254 -3.68 -13.75 -0.05
N GLY A 255 -2.76 -13.09 0.64
CA GLY A 255 -2.92 -12.74 2.05
C GLY A 255 -3.90 -11.60 2.32
N ASN A 256 -4.31 -10.84 1.29
CA ASN A 256 -5.32 -9.78 1.43
C ASN A 256 -6.74 -10.34 1.51
N LEU A 257 -6.97 -11.49 0.88
CA LEU A 257 -8.29 -12.11 0.77
C LEU A 257 -8.73 -12.74 2.08
N SER A 258 -10.01 -12.60 2.39
CA SER A 258 -10.65 -13.37 3.45
C SER A 258 -10.75 -14.86 3.07
N PRO A 259 -10.90 -15.78 4.03
CA PRO A 259 -11.12 -17.19 3.73
C PRO A 259 -12.26 -17.44 2.74
N ARG A 260 -13.35 -16.65 2.83
CA ARG A 260 -14.47 -16.72 1.89
C ARG A 260 -14.08 -16.27 0.47
N GLU A 261 -13.35 -15.17 0.35
CA GLU A 261 -12.89 -14.71 -0.96
C GLU A 261 -11.89 -15.68 -1.59
N LEU A 262 -11.05 -16.35 -0.79
CA LEU A 262 -10.19 -17.44 -1.24
C LEU A 262 -10.99 -18.64 -1.78
N ASP A 263 -12.11 -18.99 -1.13
CA ASP A 263 -13.01 -20.05 -1.60
C ASP A 263 -13.71 -19.68 -2.92
N ASP A 264 -13.89 -18.40 -3.20
CA ASP A 264 -14.48 -17.89 -4.44
C ASP A 264 -13.42 -17.61 -5.53
N ASP A 265 -12.12 -17.50 -5.17
CA ASP A 265 -11.02 -17.23 -6.12
C ASP A 265 -10.77 -18.43 -7.05
N PRO A 266 -10.89 -18.26 -8.38
CA PRO A 266 -10.81 -19.40 -9.31
C PRO A 266 -9.42 -20.00 -9.42
N VAL A 267 -8.36 -19.22 -9.21
CA VAL A 267 -6.95 -19.68 -9.27
C VAL A 267 -6.61 -20.41 -7.99
N TYR A 268 -6.86 -19.80 -6.83
CA TYR A 268 -6.58 -20.42 -5.53
C TYR A 268 -7.34 -21.74 -5.31
N ARG A 269 -8.61 -21.82 -5.72
CA ARG A 269 -9.39 -23.07 -5.64
C ARG A 269 -8.77 -24.23 -6.39
N ARG A 270 -8.22 -23.99 -7.58
CA ARG A 270 -7.57 -25.02 -8.39
C ARG A 270 -6.25 -25.45 -7.75
N ILE A 271 -5.49 -24.49 -7.22
CA ILE A 271 -4.27 -24.76 -6.47
C ILE A 271 -4.57 -25.60 -5.22
N ALA A 272 -5.57 -25.21 -4.44
CA ALA A 272 -6.01 -25.96 -3.26
C ALA A 272 -6.53 -27.38 -3.60
N ALA A 273 -6.99 -27.62 -4.83
CA ALA A 273 -7.35 -28.93 -5.35
C ALA A 273 -6.14 -29.75 -5.85
N GLY A 274 -4.91 -29.21 -5.76
CA GLY A 274 -3.66 -29.90 -6.12
C GLY A 274 -3.23 -29.72 -7.58
N GLU A 275 -3.78 -28.73 -8.31
CA GLU A 275 -3.31 -28.39 -9.64
C GLU A 275 -1.97 -27.61 -9.55
N ASP A 276 -1.16 -27.70 -10.60
CA ASP A 276 0.12 -27.00 -10.71
C ASP A 276 -0.08 -25.48 -10.71
N ALA A 277 0.43 -24.81 -9.67
CA ALA A 277 0.23 -23.38 -9.47
C ALA A 277 1.09 -22.51 -10.41
N GLY A 278 2.31 -22.92 -10.75
CA GLY A 278 3.25 -22.13 -11.55
C GLY A 278 2.65 -21.66 -12.88
N PRO A 279 2.21 -22.57 -13.78
CA PRO A 279 1.59 -22.18 -15.04
C PRO A 279 0.34 -21.33 -14.88
N MET A 280 -0.50 -21.60 -13.86
CA MET A 280 -1.73 -20.85 -13.62
C MET A 280 -1.47 -19.41 -13.19
N VAL A 281 -0.54 -19.22 -12.26
CA VAL A 281 -0.17 -17.88 -11.75
C VAL A 281 0.52 -17.08 -12.86
N ARG A 282 1.36 -17.75 -13.69
CA ARG A 282 1.98 -17.11 -14.86
C ARG A 282 0.93 -16.68 -15.90
N GLU A 283 -0.03 -17.55 -16.22
CA GLU A 283 -1.13 -17.21 -17.13
C GLU A 283 -1.96 -16.02 -16.60
N LEU A 284 -2.25 -16.00 -15.30
CA LEU A 284 -2.93 -14.88 -14.64
C LEU A 284 -2.12 -13.59 -14.80
N ALA A 285 -0.82 -13.62 -14.50
CA ALA A 285 0.08 -12.48 -14.62
C ALA A 285 0.15 -11.93 -16.06
N GLU A 286 0.30 -12.83 -17.05
CA GLU A 286 0.31 -12.45 -18.47
C GLU A 286 -1.02 -11.85 -18.94
N ARG A 287 -2.15 -12.31 -18.40
CA ARG A 287 -3.46 -11.70 -18.70
C ARG A 287 -3.58 -10.33 -18.05
N SER A 288 -3.15 -10.19 -16.79
CA SER A 288 -3.20 -8.91 -16.07
C SER A 288 -2.35 -7.82 -16.72
N ASP A 289 -1.21 -8.17 -17.35
CA ASP A 289 -0.44 -7.20 -18.14
C ASP A 289 -1.17 -6.74 -19.41
N ARG A 290 -1.99 -7.60 -20.02
CA ARG A 290 -2.65 -7.32 -21.30
C ARG A 290 -4.03 -6.70 -21.16
N ASP A 291 -4.74 -7.05 -20.10
CA ASP A 291 -6.13 -6.67 -19.85
C ASP A 291 -6.31 -6.23 -18.40
N VAL A 292 -6.55 -4.96 -18.20
CA VAL A 292 -6.73 -4.34 -16.88
C VAL A 292 -7.91 -4.94 -16.10
N GLY A 293 -8.91 -5.49 -16.80
CA GLY A 293 -10.06 -6.17 -16.20
C GLY A 293 -9.86 -7.66 -15.93
N ALA A 294 -8.66 -8.22 -16.22
CA ALA A 294 -8.42 -9.67 -16.09
C ALA A 294 -8.39 -10.16 -14.63
N MET A 295 -8.00 -9.30 -13.70
CA MET A 295 -7.93 -9.57 -12.27
C MET A 295 -8.35 -8.33 -11.48
N ARG A 296 -9.14 -8.55 -10.43
CA ARG A 296 -9.45 -7.51 -9.45
C ARG A 296 -8.38 -7.55 -8.35
N TRP A 297 -7.67 -6.45 -8.16
CA TRP A 297 -6.66 -6.31 -7.12
C TRP A 297 -7.18 -5.59 -5.88
N SER A 298 -8.25 -4.78 -6.01
CA SER A 298 -8.94 -4.16 -4.89
C SER A 298 -9.61 -5.19 -3.99
N PHE A 299 -9.61 -4.91 -2.68
CA PHE A 299 -10.20 -5.78 -1.68
C PHE A 299 -10.80 -4.96 -0.52
N HIS A 300 -11.58 -5.61 0.35
CA HIS A 300 -12.12 -4.97 1.53
C HIS A 300 -11.91 -5.83 2.78
N ARG A 301 -11.96 -5.19 3.96
CA ARG A 301 -11.96 -5.87 5.27
C ARG A 301 -12.88 -5.13 6.24
N ASP A 302 -13.59 -5.88 7.06
CA ASP A 302 -14.30 -5.33 8.22
C ASP A 302 -13.35 -5.31 9.43
N LEU A 303 -13.14 -4.13 10.01
CA LEU A 303 -12.16 -3.86 11.05
C LEU A 303 -12.85 -3.30 12.29
N GLY A 304 -13.35 -4.16 13.19
CA GLY A 304 -14.05 -3.69 14.39
C GLY A 304 -15.18 -2.70 14.07
N PRO A 305 -14.99 -1.38 14.32
CA PRO A 305 -16.00 -0.34 14.02
C PRO A 305 -15.94 0.18 12.58
N ALA A 306 -14.97 -0.25 11.77
CA ALA A 306 -14.72 0.32 10.45
C ALA A 306 -14.82 -0.70 9.32
N ARG A 307 -15.13 -0.20 8.13
CA ARG A 307 -14.91 -0.87 6.85
C ARG A 307 -13.69 -0.26 6.17
N LEU A 308 -12.72 -1.10 5.81
CA LEU A 308 -11.59 -0.77 4.96
C LEU A 308 -11.88 -1.23 3.53
N VAL A 309 -11.74 -0.36 2.54
CA VAL A 309 -11.74 -0.68 1.11
C VAL A 309 -10.41 -0.22 0.54
N VAL A 310 -9.60 -1.17 0.07
CA VAL A 310 -8.30 -0.89 -0.56
C VAL A 310 -8.47 -0.92 -2.06
N MET A 311 -8.10 0.18 -2.70
CA MET A 311 -8.28 0.43 -4.12
C MET A 311 -6.94 0.24 -4.85
N ASP A 312 -6.93 -0.58 -5.89
CA ASP A 312 -5.81 -0.61 -6.82
C ASP A 312 -5.75 0.70 -7.60
N SER A 313 -4.64 1.40 -7.51
CA SER A 313 -4.39 2.65 -8.23
C SER A 313 -3.22 2.55 -9.21
N ARG A 314 -2.82 1.34 -9.58
CA ARG A 314 -1.71 1.08 -10.52
C ARG A 314 -2.08 0.13 -11.66
N ALA A 315 -2.36 -1.14 -11.38
CA ALA A 315 -2.58 -2.15 -12.42
C ALA A 315 -3.87 -1.92 -13.20
N GLY A 316 -4.94 -1.49 -12.52
CA GLY A 316 -6.26 -1.23 -13.12
C GLY A 316 -6.38 0.08 -13.89
N ARG A 317 -5.28 0.84 -14.11
CA ARG A 317 -5.34 2.13 -14.83
C ARG A 317 -5.73 1.98 -16.29
N VAL A 318 -6.75 2.72 -16.72
CA VAL A 318 -7.11 2.88 -18.15
C VAL A 318 -6.37 4.10 -18.68
N LEU A 319 -5.36 3.89 -19.53
CA LEU A 319 -4.40 4.90 -19.96
C LEU A 319 -4.76 5.63 -21.27
N ASP A 320 -5.77 5.17 -22.01
CA ASP A 320 -6.28 5.85 -23.21
C ASP A 320 -6.71 7.29 -22.86
N GLU A 321 -6.07 8.29 -23.43
CA GLU A 321 -6.25 9.71 -23.10
C GLU A 321 -7.69 10.21 -23.23
N GLN A 322 -8.53 9.53 -24.02
CA GLN A 322 -9.95 9.90 -24.19
C GLN A 322 -10.86 9.22 -23.16
N ARG A 323 -10.37 8.17 -22.49
CA ARG A 323 -11.13 7.35 -21.54
C ARG A 323 -10.36 7.13 -20.22
N ARG A 324 -9.38 7.98 -19.95
CA ARG A 324 -8.45 7.86 -18.83
C ARG A 324 -9.18 7.70 -17.49
N ARG A 325 -8.83 6.63 -16.75
CA ARG A 325 -9.39 6.30 -15.43
C ARG A 325 -8.32 5.70 -14.53
N MET A 326 -8.40 6.01 -13.24
CA MET A 326 -7.50 5.44 -12.22
C MET A 326 -7.72 3.94 -12.05
N VAL A 327 -8.97 3.49 -12.13
CA VAL A 327 -9.37 2.09 -12.06
C VAL A 327 -10.37 1.78 -13.19
N ASP A 328 -10.43 0.54 -13.64
CA ASP A 328 -11.43 0.11 -14.62
C ASP A 328 -12.85 0.08 -14.02
N GLU A 329 -13.87 -0.22 -14.87
CA GLU A 329 -15.27 -0.19 -14.45
C GLU A 329 -15.63 -1.30 -13.45
N ASN A 330 -15.05 -2.50 -13.59
CA ASN A 330 -15.34 -3.62 -12.68
C ASN A 330 -14.76 -3.37 -11.28
N GLU A 331 -13.51 -2.85 -11.24
CA GLU A 331 -12.88 -2.40 -9.99
C GLU A 331 -13.70 -1.29 -9.32
N TRP A 332 -14.18 -0.31 -10.11
CA TRP A 332 -15.00 0.78 -9.59
C TRP A 332 -16.32 0.30 -9.00
N ASP A 333 -17.02 -0.58 -9.68
CA ASP A 333 -18.28 -1.18 -9.19
C ASP A 333 -18.06 -1.93 -7.87
N TYR A 334 -16.92 -2.63 -7.74
CA TYR A 334 -16.54 -3.28 -6.50
C TYR A 334 -16.28 -2.26 -5.38
N ILE A 335 -15.48 -1.23 -5.63
CA ILE A 335 -15.17 -0.17 -4.67
C ILE A 335 -16.47 0.50 -4.19
N GLU A 336 -17.32 0.91 -5.11
CA GLU A 336 -18.58 1.58 -4.79
C GLU A 336 -19.52 0.69 -3.97
N SER A 337 -19.68 -0.57 -4.34
CA SER A 337 -20.57 -1.51 -3.64
C SER A 337 -20.10 -1.79 -2.20
N HIS A 338 -18.78 -1.90 -1.97
CA HIS A 338 -18.22 -2.20 -0.65
C HIS A 338 -18.01 -0.97 0.23
N SER A 339 -18.06 0.24 -0.36
CA SER A 339 -18.03 1.50 0.39
C SER A 339 -19.38 1.89 0.98
N ARG A 340 -20.43 1.11 0.72
CA ARG A 340 -21.79 1.30 1.24
C ARG A 340 -22.06 0.32 2.37
N GLY A 341 -22.81 0.74 3.38
CA GLY A 341 -23.19 -0.14 4.49
C GLY A 341 -23.30 0.58 5.81
N ASP A 342 -23.42 -0.19 6.87
CA ASP A 342 -23.61 0.30 8.24
C ASP A 342 -22.34 0.05 9.04
N PHE A 343 -21.51 1.07 9.18
CA PHE A 343 -20.24 1.08 9.90
C PHE A 343 -19.99 2.46 10.52
N ASP A 344 -19.23 2.51 11.60
CA ASP A 344 -18.91 3.78 12.28
C ASP A 344 -17.88 4.62 11.50
N HIS A 345 -16.98 3.96 10.75
CA HIS A 345 -15.96 4.61 9.94
C HIS A 345 -15.80 3.92 8.59
N LEU A 346 -15.64 4.71 7.51
CA LEU A 346 -15.18 4.22 6.22
C LEU A 346 -13.72 4.62 6.02
N LEU A 347 -12.86 3.62 5.78
CA LEU A 347 -11.46 3.81 5.39
C LEU A 347 -11.32 3.44 3.91
N LEU A 348 -11.01 4.42 3.08
CA LEU A 348 -10.66 4.22 1.68
C LEU A 348 -9.14 4.26 1.59
N ALA A 349 -8.51 3.24 1.05
CA ALA A 349 -7.05 3.17 0.98
C ALA A 349 -6.59 3.02 -0.47
N THR A 350 -5.55 3.73 -0.84
CA THR A 350 -4.97 3.75 -2.20
C THR A 350 -3.47 4.01 -2.08
N SER A 351 -2.66 3.54 -3.01
CA SER A 351 -1.22 3.78 -2.95
C SER A 351 -0.91 5.27 -3.17
N VAL A 352 -1.41 5.87 -4.24
CA VAL A 352 -1.18 7.28 -4.57
C VAL A 352 -2.23 8.21 -3.92
N PRO A 353 -1.88 9.44 -3.52
CA PRO A 353 -2.81 10.37 -2.90
C PRO A 353 -4.00 10.78 -3.78
N PHE A 354 -5.20 10.77 -3.18
CA PHE A 354 -6.40 11.33 -3.79
C PHE A 354 -6.31 12.87 -3.87
N LEU A 355 -5.87 13.53 -2.81
CA LEU A 355 -5.73 14.98 -2.75
C LEU A 355 -4.25 15.37 -2.58
N LEU A 356 -3.72 16.10 -3.53
CA LEU A 356 -2.42 16.74 -3.47
C LEU A 356 -2.53 18.19 -2.94
N ALA A 357 -1.36 18.82 -2.71
CA ALA A 357 -1.32 20.28 -2.56
C ALA A 357 -2.05 20.94 -3.74
N PRO A 358 -2.90 21.97 -3.50
CA PRO A 358 -3.77 22.52 -4.55
C PRO A 358 -3.06 22.94 -5.84
N GLY A 359 -1.80 23.36 -5.74
CA GLY A 359 -1.00 23.72 -6.92
C GLY A 359 -0.67 22.51 -7.80
N MET A 360 -0.26 21.40 -7.17
CA MET A 360 0.05 20.15 -7.86
C MET A 360 -1.22 19.54 -8.46
N HIS A 361 -2.31 19.51 -7.70
CA HIS A 361 -3.60 19.04 -8.21
C HIS A 361 -4.01 19.78 -9.51
N HIS A 362 -3.92 21.10 -9.53
CA HIS A 362 -4.25 21.86 -10.75
C HIS A 362 -3.24 21.65 -11.89
N LEU A 363 -1.96 21.39 -11.56
CA LEU A 363 -0.95 21.07 -12.56
C LEU A 363 -1.27 19.73 -13.25
N GLU A 364 -1.67 18.72 -12.48
CA GLU A 364 -2.10 17.43 -13.03
C GLU A 364 -3.35 17.56 -13.90
N GLN A 365 -4.37 18.30 -13.44
CA GLN A 365 -5.55 18.57 -14.24
C GLN A 365 -5.22 19.28 -15.57
N TRP A 366 -4.30 20.26 -15.55
CA TRP A 366 -3.82 20.91 -16.74
C TRP A 366 -3.14 19.92 -17.69
N ASN A 367 -2.25 19.11 -17.14
CA ASN A 367 -1.47 18.13 -17.91
C ASN A 367 -2.38 17.11 -18.61
N GLU A 368 -3.32 16.51 -17.88
CA GLU A 368 -4.30 15.57 -18.44
C GLU A 368 -5.05 16.19 -19.64
N ARG A 369 -5.58 17.42 -19.49
CA ARG A 369 -6.31 18.10 -20.57
C ARG A 369 -5.45 18.39 -21.78
N VAL A 370 -4.20 18.80 -21.58
CA VAL A 370 -3.29 19.11 -22.68
C VAL A 370 -2.81 17.83 -23.37
N CYS A 371 -2.54 16.76 -22.65
CA CYS A 371 -2.24 15.45 -23.23
C CYS A 371 -3.41 14.90 -24.04
N ALA A 372 -4.65 15.11 -23.58
CA ALA A 372 -5.87 14.78 -24.35
C ALA A 372 -6.13 15.69 -25.57
N GLY A 373 -5.22 16.64 -25.87
CA GLY A 373 -5.24 17.45 -27.09
C GLY A 373 -5.84 18.85 -26.97
N ALA A 374 -6.15 19.37 -25.78
CA ALA A 374 -6.77 20.69 -25.61
C ALA A 374 -6.01 21.84 -26.27
N TRP A 375 -4.67 21.75 -26.36
CA TRP A 375 -3.81 22.77 -27.02
C TRP A 375 -3.13 22.26 -28.30
N GLY A 376 -3.62 21.14 -28.86
CA GLY A 376 -3.11 20.51 -30.09
C GLY A 376 -1.92 19.58 -29.87
N GLY A 377 -1.56 18.82 -30.90
CA GLY A 377 -0.67 17.66 -30.79
C GLY A 377 0.78 17.99 -30.39
N LEU A 378 1.31 19.19 -30.72
CA LEU A 378 2.66 19.56 -30.29
C LEU A 378 2.68 19.83 -28.77
N ALA A 379 1.67 20.54 -28.27
CA ALA A 379 1.54 20.79 -26.84
C ALA A 379 1.31 19.48 -26.06
N ALA A 380 0.54 18.55 -26.62
CA ALA A 380 0.33 17.23 -26.01
C ALA A 380 1.64 16.45 -25.82
N ARG A 381 2.55 16.47 -26.83
CA ARG A 381 3.87 15.82 -26.69
C ARG A 381 4.74 16.45 -25.60
N VAL A 382 4.71 17.79 -25.49
CA VAL A 382 5.44 18.49 -24.42
C VAL A 382 4.84 18.17 -23.05
N ALA A 383 3.51 18.17 -22.95
CA ALA A 383 2.81 17.83 -21.70
C ALA A 383 3.08 16.38 -21.28
N GLU A 384 3.13 15.45 -22.23
CA GLU A 384 3.49 14.05 -21.95
C GLU A 384 4.93 13.90 -21.46
N TRP A 385 5.86 14.63 -22.04
CA TRP A 385 7.23 14.67 -21.53
C TRP A 385 7.29 15.26 -20.10
N ILE A 386 6.50 16.30 -19.81
CA ILE A 386 6.40 16.87 -18.44
C ILE A 386 5.79 15.82 -17.50
N ARG A 387 4.72 15.11 -17.92
CA ARG A 387 4.07 14.05 -17.13
C ARG A 387 5.09 13.05 -16.62
N GLN A 388 5.92 12.49 -17.50
CA GLN A 388 6.93 11.51 -17.17
C GLN A 388 8.16 12.11 -16.43
N ALA A 389 8.40 13.40 -16.52
CA ALA A 389 9.58 14.03 -15.90
C ALA A 389 9.37 14.46 -14.45
N ILE A 390 8.14 14.62 -14.02
CA ILE A 390 7.76 15.08 -12.67
C ILE A 390 6.53 14.32 -12.11
N ASP A 391 6.33 13.09 -12.55
CA ASP A 391 5.41 12.08 -12.01
C ASP A 391 3.97 12.61 -11.80
N LEU A 392 3.38 13.16 -12.89
CA LEU A 392 2.01 13.67 -12.85
C LEU A 392 1.00 12.53 -13.08
N GLU A 393 0.80 11.72 -12.06
CA GLU A 393 0.10 10.44 -12.17
C GLU A 393 -0.88 10.12 -11.03
N HIS A 394 -1.11 11.06 -10.12
CA HIS A 394 -2.02 10.86 -9.00
C HIS A 394 -3.49 11.02 -9.45
N TRP A 395 -4.41 10.89 -8.52
CA TRP A 395 -5.86 10.94 -8.84
C TRP A 395 -6.29 12.18 -9.62
N ALA A 396 -5.62 13.33 -9.43
CA ALA A 396 -5.92 14.56 -10.16
C ALA A 396 -5.55 14.50 -11.66
N ALA A 397 -4.66 13.57 -12.06
CA ALA A 397 -4.32 13.27 -13.46
C ALA A 397 -5.33 12.32 -14.13
N PHE A 398 -6.41 11.96 -13.43
CA PHE A 398 -7.51 11.11 -13.84
C PHE A 398 -8.84 11.77 -13.42
N ASP A 399 -9.15 12.94 -14.00
CA ASP A 399 -10.27 13.84 -13.60
C ASP A 399 -11.61 13.11 -13.44
N ARG A 400 -11.89 12.13 -14.28
CA ARG A 400 -13.12 11.33 -14.17
C ARG A 400 -13.16 10.54 -12.88
N SER A 401 -12.14 9.74 -12.60
CA SER A 401 -12.07 8.92 -11.39
C SER A 401 -11.96 9.77 -10.11
N PHE A 402 -11.24 10.90 -10.19
CA PHE A 402 -11.22 11.88 -9.12
C PHE A 402 -12.63 12.37 -8.73
N ARG A 403 -13.47 12.67 -9.72
CA ARG A 403 -14.85 13.14 -9.47
C ARG A 403 -15.74 12.01 -8.98
N GLU A 404 -15.58 10.80 -9.51
CA GLU A 404 -16.31 9.62 -9.05
C GLU A 404 -16.01 9.32 -7.57
N LEU A 405 -14.74 9.38 -7.15
CA LEU A 405 -14.35 9.18 -5.75
C LEU A 405 -14.83 10.31 -4.83
N ALA A 406 -14.72 11.57 -5.28
CA ALA A 406 -15.24 12.72 -4.53
C ALA A 406 -16.77 12.61 -4.30
N GLU A 407 -17.51 12.12 -5.29
CA GLU A 407 -18.96 11.91 -5.18
C GLU A 407 -19.30 10.73 -4.27
N LEU A 408 -18.51 9.64 -4.33
CA LEU A 408 -18.65 8.51 -3.42
C LEU A 408 -18.45 8.96 -1.96
N GLU A 409 -17.36 9.68 -1.66
CA GLU A 409 -17.11 10.24 -0.33
C GLU A 409 -18.28 11.13 0.13
N ARG A 410 -18.78 12.00 -0.77
CA ARG A 410 -19.91 12.89 -0.47
C ARG A 410 -21.18 12.10 -0.13
N SER A 411 -21.51 11.11 -0.95
CA SER A 411 -22.74 10.33 -0.81
C SER A 411 -22.74 9.50 0.48
N VAL A 412 -21.61 8.90 0.82
CA VAL A 412 -21.44 8.16 2.08
C VAL A 412 -21.49 9.12 3.27
N ALA A 413 -20.75 10.23 3.20
CA ALA A 413 -20.72 11.21 4.29
C ALA A 413 -22.08 11.87 4.57
N SER A 414 -22.94 11.97 3.55
CA SER A 414 -24.30 12.50 3.71
C SER A 414 -25.34 11.44 4.12
N GLY A 415 -24.95 10.16 4.20
CA GLY A 415 -25.85 9.07 4.57
C GLY A 415 -26.87 8.72 3.49
N GLU A 416 -26.52 8.88 2.21
CA GLU A 416 -27.41 8.52 1.09
C GLU A 416 -27.56 6.99 0.93
N HIS A 417 -26.61 6.22 1.47
CA HIS A 417 -26.55 4.76 1.36
C HIS A 417 -26.61 4.01 2.69
N GLY A 418 -27.18 4.65 3.74
CA GLY A 418 -27.24 4.12 5.10
C GLY A 418 -27.21 5.24 6.12
N GLY A 419 -26.89 4.92 7.40
CA GLY A 419 -26.56 5.97 8.37
C GLY A 419 -25.22 6.62 8.02
N PRO A 420 -25.03 7.96 8.20
CA PRO A 420 -23.72 8.56 7.98
C PRO A 420 -22.73 8.01 9.00
N PRO A 421 -21.53 7.55 8.57
CA PRO A 421 -20.47 7.18 9.50
C PRO A 421 -20.02 8.40 10.33
N ALA A 422 -19.17 8.20 11.34
CA ALA A 422 -18.53 9.32 12.04
C ALA A 422 -17.49 9.98 11.12
N THR A 423 -16.70 9.16 10.42
CA THR A 423 -15.69 9.65 9.47
C THR A 423 -15.68 8.85 8.18
N VAL A 424 -15.29 9.53 7.09
CA VAL A 424 -14.74 8.92 5.87
C VAL A 424 -13.29 9.38 5.78
N ILE A 425 -12.35 8.44 5.77
CA ILE A 425 -10.92 8.75 5.77
C ILE A 425 -10.26 8.06 4.58
N THR A 426 -9.70 8.84 3.66
CA THR A 426 -8.87 8.30 2.57
C THR A 426 -7.42 8.24 3.05
N LEU A 427 -6.84 7.03 3.04
CA LEU A 427 -5.46 6.73 3.45
C LEU A 427 -4.60 6.53 2.20
N SER A 428 -3.39 7.10 2.17
CA SER A 428 -2.48 6.89 1.04
C SER A 428 -1.01 7.08 1.40
N GLY A 429 -0.14 6.77 0.44
CA GLY A 429 1.31 6.80 0.56
C GLY A 429 2.02 7.58 -0.55
N ASP A 430 3.03 6.99 -1.17
CA ASP A 430 3.76 7.36 -2.38
C ASP A 430 4.63 8.63 -2.26
N VAL A 431 4.10 9.78 -2.04
CA VAL A 431 4.68 11.13 -2.22
C VAL A 431 5.81 11.53 -1.24
N HIS A 432 6.39 10.62 -0.50
CA HIS A 432 7.55 10.79 0.41
C HIS A 432 7.41 11.94 1.42
N HIS A 433 6.18 12.28 1.79
CA HIS A 433 5.87 13.17 2.91
C HIS A 433 4.50 12.86 3.50
N ALA A 434 4.24 13.30 4.74
CA ALA A 434 2.95 13.09 5.38
C ALA A 434 2.18 14.40 5.54
N TYR A 435 0.86 14.29 5.45
CA TYR A 435 -0.06 15.39 5.73
C TYR A 435 -1.47 14.88 6.01
N VAL A 436 -2.28 15.74 6.61
CA VAL A 436 -3.70 15.47 6.84
C VAL A 436 -4.51 16.63 6.30
N TYR A 437 -5.46 16.32 5.42
CA TYR A 437 -6.40 17.28 4.90
C TYR A 437 -7.82 17.02 5.41
N GLU A 438 -8.51 18.06 5.84
CA GLU A 438 -9.95 18.08 6.03
C GLU A 438 -10.63 18.45 4.71
N VAL A 439 -11.66 17.70 4.33
CA VAL A 439 -12.39 17.86 3.07
C VAL A 439 -13.75 18.50 3.31
N ALA A 440 -14.08 19.51 2.51
CA ALA A 440 -15.38 20.17 2.51
C ALA A 440 -15.99 20.12 1.11
N PHE A 441 -17.21 19.62 1.00
CA PHE A 441 -17.98 19.64 -0.24
C PHE A 441 -18.54 21.03 -0.49
N ARG A 442 -18.56 21.48 -1.75
CA ARG A 442 -19.24 22.72 -2.14
C ARG A 442 -20.72 22.56 -1.77
N ARG A 443 -21.25 23.53 -1.05
CA ARG A 443 -22.69 23.60 -0.75
C ARG A 443 -23.46 23.69 -2.06
N ASP A 444 -24.06 22.59 -2.49
CA ASP A 444 -25.31 22.68 -3.24
C ASP A 444 -26.28 23.38 -2.29
N GLY A 445 -26.99 24.41 -2.73
CA GLY A 445 -27.86 25.26 -1.89
C GLY A 445 -28.98 24.55 -1.13
N ARG A 446 -28.88 23.25 -0.93
CA ARG A 446 -29.68 22.39 -0.08
C ARG A 446 -29.01 22.29 1.29
N ALA A 447 -29.43 23.11 2.22
CA ALA A 447 -29.26 22.82 3.65
C ALA A 447 -29.78 21.40 3.88
N SER A 448 -29.08 20.61 4.71
CA SER A 448 -29.56 19.29 5.17
C SER A 448 -31.04 19.43 5.60
N GLU A 449 -31.96 18.93 4.78
CA GLU A 449 -33.40 19.03 5.04
C GLU A 449 -33.84 18.24 6.28
N ASN A 450 -32.93 17.44 6.91
CA ASN A 450 -33.28 16.55 8.02
C ASN A 450 -32.43 16.67 9.29
N GLY A 451 -31.58 17.69 9.44
CA GLY A 451 -30.83 17.88 10.70
C GLY A 451 -29.88 16.71 11.05
N LYS A 452 -29.61 15.77 10.13
CA LYS A 452 -28.68 14.67 10.35
C LYS A 452 -27.25 15.20 10.34
N GLU A 453 -26.46 14.82 11.33
CA GLU A 453 -25.02 15.02 11.33
C GLU A 453 -24.42 14.36 10.08
N ARG A 454 -23.51 15.07 9.43
CA ARG A 454 -22.71 14.53 8.31
C ARG A 454 -21.42 13.96 8.85
N ALA A 455 -20.89 12.91 8.21
CA ALA A 455 -19.55 12.44 8.50
C ALA A 455 -18.51 13.53 8.29
N ALA A 456 -17.49 13.58 9.14
CA ALA A 456 -16.27 14.31 8.85
C ALA A 456 -15.45 13.56 7.79
N VAL A 457 -14.89 14.29 6.81
CA VAL A 457 -14.15 13.67 5.70
C VAL A 457 -12.70 14.15 5.71
N TYR A 458 -11.78 13.20 5.66
CA TYR A 458 -10.35 13.47 5.73
C TYR A 458 -9.58 12.69 4.67
N GLN A 459 -8.42 13.22 4.28
CA GLN A 459 -7.35 12.43 3.70
C GLN A 459 -6.13 12.49 4.63
N ALA A 460 -5.54 11.32 4.86
CA ALA A 460 -4.30 11.16 5.58
C ALA A 460 -3.27 10.45 4.69
N VAL A 461 -2.17 11.11 4.45
CA VAL A 461 -1.02 10.59 3.70
C VAL A 461 0.13 10.35 4.65
N CYS A 462 0.74 9.17 4.57
CA CYS A 462 1.91 8.83 5.36
C CYS A 462 2.94 8.07 4.52
N SER A 463 4.00 8.73 4.17
CA SER A 463 5.14 8.24 3.40
C SER A 463 6.37 9.12 3.71
N PRO A 464 7.58 8.57 3.63
CA PRO A 464 7.92 7.16 3.49
C PRO A 464 8.10 6.49 4.88
N MET A 465 8.00 5.16 4.94
CA MET A 465 8.48 4.43 6.10
C MET A 465 10.01 4.40 6.16
N ARG A 466 10.68 4.29 5.01
CA ARG A 466 12.13 4.38 4.86
C ARG A 466 12.55 4.69 3.42
N ASN A 467 12.49 5.94 3.02
CA ASN A 467 13.05 6.47 1.77
C ASN A 467 13.00 8.02 1.79
N ALA A 468 13.64 8.64 2.77
CA ALA A 468 13.55 10.08 2.99
C ALA A 468 14.07 10.88 1.81
N LEU A 469 13.41 12.01 1.52
CA LEU A 469 13.82 12.98 0.50
C LEU A 469 15.07 13.77 0.93
N SER A 470 15.90 14.13 -0.04
CA SER A 470 16.98 15.10 0.16
C SER A 470 16.43 16.51 0.44
N SER A 471 17.28 17.40 0.96
CA SER A 471 16.90 18.80 1.21
C SER A 471 16.49 19.56 -0.06
N THR A 472 17.02 19.16 -1.21
CA THR A 472 16.66 19.77 -2.51
C THR A 472 15.26 19.35 -2.95
N GLU A 473 14.94 18.06 -2.89
CA GLU A 473 13.60 17.53 -3.21
C GLU A 473 12.54 18.13 -2.30
N ARG A 474 12.79 18.22 -0.99
CA ARG A 474 11.89 18.88 -0.02
C ARG A 474 11.58 20.34 -0.41
N ARG A 475 12.57 21.10 -0.91
CA ARG A 475 12.35 22.50 -1.37
C ARG A 475 11.46 22.56 -2.60
N VAL A 476 11.63 21.64 -3.55
CA VAL A 476 10.77 21.55 -4.75
C VAL A 476 9.33 21.24 -4.34
N MET A 477 9.12 20.26 -3.46
CA MET A 477 7.80 19.92 -2.94
C MET A 477 7.12 21.10 -2.20
N MET A 478 7.88 21.84 -1.40
CA MET A 478 7.39 23.05 -0.71
C MET A 478 7.02 24.17 -1.69
N PHE A 479 7.74 24.31 -2.80
CA PHE A 479 7.36 25.29 -3.84
C PHE A 479 6.00 24.96 -4.44
N GLY A 480 5.70 23.68 -4.69
CA GLY A 480 4.41 23.21 -5.19
C GLY A 480 3.21 23.59 -4.30
N GLN A 481 3.45 23.87 -3.02
CA GLN A 481 2.41 24.29 -2.06
C GLN A 481 2.19 25.82 -2.01
N SER A 482 3.01 26.59 -2.72
CA SER A 482 2.95 28.05 -2.66
C SER A 482 1.67 28.62 -3.31
N LYS A 483 1.11 29.68 -2.71
CA LYS A 483 -0.08 30.36 -3.25
C LYS A 483 0.11 30.90 -4.67
N PRO A 484 1.29 31.52 -5.04
CA PRO A 484 1.51 31.96 -6.42
C PRO A 484 1.52 30.82 -7.43
N PHE A 485 2.18 29.70 -7.10
CA PHE A 485 2.18 28.51 -7.94
C PHE A 485 0.76 27.94 -8.12
N THR A 486 0.00 27.81 -7.03
CA THR A 486 -1.40 27.37 -7.07
C THR A 486 -2.26 28.26 -7.98
N ALA A 487 -2.12 29.58 -7.89
CA ALA A 487 -2.87 30.49 -8.74
C ALA A 487 -2.52 30.34 -10.22
N ALA A 488 -1.23 30.21 -10.55
CA ALA A 488 -0.75 29.99 -11.91
C ALA A 488 -1.23 28.65 -12.47
N ALA A 489 -1.02 27.55 -11.74
CA ALA A 489 -1.45 26.21 -12.15
C ALA A 489 -2.97 26.13 -12.38
N ARG A 490 -3.76 26.75 -11.49
CA ARG A 490 -5.23 26.84 -11.65
C ARG A 490 -5.63 27.63 -12.90
N ALA A 491 -4.94 28.75 -13.19
CA ALA A 491 -5.20 29.52 -14.40
C ALA A 491 -4.89 28.71 -15.67
N MET A 492 -3.78 27.97 -15.67
CA MET A 492 -3.39 27.08 -16.77
C MET A 492 -4.42 25.93 -16.95
N ALA A 493 -4.83 25.28 -15.87
CA ALA A 493 -5.84 24.22 -15.91
C ALA A 493 -7.16 24.72 -16.51
N ARG A 494 -7.65 25.89 -16.08
CA ARG A 494 -8.85 26.51 -16.65
C ARG A 494 -8.69 26.88 -18.12
N ALA A 495 -7.53 27.39 -18.51
CA ALA A 495 -7.23 27.71 -19.92
C ALA A 495 -7.21 26.45 -20.81
N ALA A 496 -6.88 25.29 -20.25
CA ALA A 496 -6.97 23.98 -20.91
C ALA A 496 -8.37 23.34 -20.84
N GLY A 497 -9.35 24.02 -20.23
CA GLY A 497 -10.73 23.55 -20.11
C GLY A 497 -11.01 22.65 -18.91
N ALA A 498 -10.09 22.53 -17.97
CA ALA A 498 -10.34 21.81 -16.71
C ALA A 498 -11.38 22.56 -15.85
N ARG A 499 -12.20 21.79 -15.17
CA ARG A 499 -13.19 22.33 -14.20
C ARG A 499 -12.59 22.30 -12.80
N ASP A 500 -12.87 23.34 -12.01
CA ASP A 500 -12.50 23.31 -10.60
C ASP A 500 -13.11 22.09 -9.88
N PRO A 501 -12.41 21.50 -8.92
CA PRO A 501 -12.95 20.45 -8.06
C PRO A 501 -14.22 20.89 -7.35
N GLU A 502 -15.15 19.97 -7.15
CA GLU A 502 -16.39 20.21 -6.37
C GLU A 502 -16.15 20.15 -4.86
N ILE A 503 -14.98 19.71 -4.47
CA ILE A 503 -14.49 19.65 -3.10
C ILE A 503 -13.45 20.73 -2.84
N ARG A 504 -13.27 21.07 -1.57
CA ARG A 504 -12.19 21.90 -1.07
C ARG A 504 -11.51 21.16 0.07
N TRP A 505 -10.22 21.28 0.17
CA TRP A 505 -9.45 20.70 1.25
C TRP A 505 -8.45 21.68 1.82
N ARG A 506 -8.11 21.49 3.07
CA ARG A 506 -7.13 22.30 3.79
C ARG A 506 -6.38 21.44 4.78
N SER A 507 -5.14 21.82 5.08
CA SER A 507 -4.39 21.18 6.14
C SER A 507 -5.13 21.33 7.48
N VAL A 508 -5.22 20.25 8.24
CA VAL A 508 -5.77 20.26 9.58
C VAL A 508 -4.83 21.08 10.47
N ASP A 509 -5.39 22.11 11.14
CA ASP A 509 -4.66 23.05 12.02
C ASP A 509 -3.48 23.78 11.38
N GLY A 510 -3.34 23.75 10.06
CA GLY A 510 -2.25 24.40 9.34
C GLY A 510 -0.85 23.79 9.54
N HIS A 511 -0.78 22.56 10.07
CA HIS A 511 0.47 21.82 10.29
C HIS A 511 0.77 20.84 9.14
N GLY A 512 2.06 20.53 8.95
CA GLY A 512 2.58 19.73 7.85
C GLY A 512 2.86 20.56 6.58
N PRO A 513 3.36 19.95 5.50
CA PRO A 513 3.77 18.53 5.41
C PRO A 513 5.01 18.19 6.25
N TRP A 514 5.12 16.91 6.63
CA TRP A 514 6.29 16.36 7.32
C TRP A 514 7.10 15.50 6.36
N PHE A 515 8.42 15.73 6.29
CA PHE A 515 9.31 15.13 5.29
C PHE A 515 10.32 14.13 5.88
N ASN A 516 10.00 13.48 6.96
CA ASN A 516 10.84 12.47 7.58
C ASN A 516 10.43 11.07 7.13
N ASN A 517 11.24 10.05 7.42
CA ASN A 517 10.70 8.72 7.55
C ASN A 517 9.67 8.73 8.67
N GLN A 518 8.54 8.07 8.49
CA GLN A 518 7.41 8.20 9.42
C GLN A 518 6.42 7.05 9.29
N LEU A 519 5.61 6.89 10.31
CA LEU A 519 4.52 5.93 10.38
C LEU A 519 3.30 6.62 11.00
N ALA A 520 2.14 6.35 10.46
CA ALA A 520 0.88 6.84 11.03
C ALA A 520 0.16 5.72 11.80
N THR A 521 -0.47 6.09 12.89
CA THR A 521 -1.37 5.24 13.68
C THR A 521 -2.76 5.86 13.69
N LEU A 522 -3.77 5.08 13.28
CA LEU A 522 -5.19 5.43 13.38
C LEU A 522 -5.83 4.55 14.46
N GLU A 523 -6.38 5.16 15.48
CA GLU A 523 -7.10 4.50 16.57
C GLU A 523 -8.60 4.78 16.43
N LEU A 524 -9.39 3.71 16.39
CA LEU A 524 -10.85 3.74 16.22
C LEU A 524 -11.50 3.10 17.44
N ASP A 525 -12.44 3.80 18.08
CA ASP A 525 -13.19 3.31 19.23
C ASP A 525 -14.66 3.76 19.13
N GLY A 526 -15.52 2.83 18.75
CA GLY A 526 -16.88 3.15 18.35
C GLY A 526 -16.87 4.25 17.28
N ARG A 527 -17.54 5.38 17.54
CA ARG A 527 -17.57 6.53 16.62
C ARG A 527 -16.41 7.54 16.82
N SER A 528 -15.45 7.26 17.71
CA SER A 528 -14.28 8.11 17.91
C SER A 528 -13.15 7.66 16.99
N ALA A 529 -12.43 8.61 16.40
CA ALA A 529 -11.25 8.38 15.58
C ALA A 529 -10.14 9.36 15.98
N GLN A 530 -8.94 8.83 16.19
CA GLN A 530 -7.74 9.60 16.52
C GLN A 530 -6.60 9.15 15.63
N MET A 531 -5.81 10.08 15.12
CA MET A 531 -4.64 9.79 14.31
C MET A 531 -3.39 10.41 14.91
N ARG A 532 -2.29 9.66 14.87
CA ARG A 532 -0.95 10.08 15.28
C ARG A 532 0.04 9.79 14.16
N ILE A 533 0.96 10.73 13.91
CA ILE A 533 2.09 10.57 12.99
C ILE A 533 3.36 10.64 13.85
N GLU A 534 4.24 9.66 13.67
CA GLU A 534 5.49 9.53 14.42
C GLU A 534 6.67 9.35 13.46
N ARG A 535 7.81 9.96 13.79
CA ARG A 535 9.08 9.76 13.08
C ARG A 535 10.08 8.99 13.92
N PRO A 536 10.94 8.17 13.33
CA PRO A 536 12.05 7.59 14.05
C PRO A 536 13.16 8.62 14.25
N THR A 537 13.77 8.60 15.41
CA THR A 537 14.97 9.39 15.74
C THR A 537 16.09 8.45 16.16
N PRO A 538 17.36 8.73 15.77
CA PRO A 538 18.49 7.99 16.30
C PRO A 538 18.51 8.10 17.83
N GLY A 539 18.80 7.01 18.51
CA GLY A 539 19.06 7.06 19.96
C GLY A 539 20.46 7.63 20.24
N ASP A 540 20.59 8.52 21.22
CA ASP A 540 21.90 9.12 21.60
C ASP A 540 22.93 8.08 22.05
N ALA A 541 22.52 7.04 22.74
CA ALA A 541 23.36 5.94 23.25
C ALA A 541 22.60 4.59 23.27
N GLY A 542 21.52 4.45 22.52
CA GLY A 542 20.64 3.27 22.51
C GLY A 542 19.95 3.06 21.18
N PRO A 543 18.96 2.17 21.14
CA PRO A 543 18.18 1.92 19.93
C PRO A 543 17.38 3.17 19.51
N PRO A 544 17.01 3.27 18.22
CA PRO A 544 16.18 4.36 17.73
C PRO A 544 14.82 4.38 18.45
N GLN A 545 14.23 5.57 18.53
CA GLN A 545 12.96 5.82 19.19
C GLN A 545 11.99 6.56 18.26
N LEU A 546 10.69 6.44 18.55
CA LEU A 546 9.66 7.19 17.83
C LEU A 546 9.34 8.49 18.58
N GLU A 547 9.38 9.59 17.84
CA GLU A 547 8.97 10.92 18.28
C GLU A 547 7.66 11.31 17.60
N GLN A 548 6.69 11.79 18.37
CA GLN A 548 5.40 12.24 17.87
C GLN A 548 5.55 13.57 17.12
N LEU A 549 5.16 13.57 15.83
CA LEU A 549 5.07 14.78 15.00
C LEU A 549 3.71 15.46 15.11
N ALA A 550 2.66 14.66 15.11
CA ALA A 550 1.29 15.16 15.19
C ALA A 550 0.38 14.15 15.87
N GLU A 551 -0.64 14.66 16.53
CA GLU A 551 -1.77 13.89 17.05
C GLU A 551 -3.05 14.68 16.82
N ARG A 552 -4.10 14.02 16.30
CA ARG A 552 -5.35 14.69 15.92
C ARG A 552 -6.54 13.80 16.22
N ARG A 553 -7.51 14.36 16.88
CA ARG A 553 -8.86 13.80 16.94
C ARG A 553 -9.58 14.13 15.64
N LEU A 554 -10.14 13.12 14.99
CA LEU A 554 -10.87 13.23 13.71
C LEU A 554 -12.38 13.13 13.93
N ALA A 555 -12.82 12.41 15.00
CA ALA A 555 -14.21 12.33 15.44
C ALA A 555 -14.30 12.11 16.96
#